data_eaae1d81104db931b0500b992a213260
#
_entry.id   eaae1d81104db931b0500b992a213260
#
_cell.length_a   1.000
_cell.length_b   1.000
_cell.length_c   1.000
_cell.angle_alpha   90.00
_cell.angle_beta   90.00
_cell.angle_gamma   90.00
#
_symmetry.space_group_name_H-M   'P 1'
#
loop_
_entity.id
_entity.type
_entity.pdbx_description
1 polymer ?
#
loop_
_entity_poly.entity_id
_entity_poly.type
_entity_poly.pdbx_seq_one_letter_code
_entity_poly.pdbx_strand_id
1 'polypeptide(L)'
;MNLVERIESYWSKRSDDFYDLRIEELKSDKRQLWQDEIIANLPDKQHLKILDVGCGPGFFSVILASLGHEVVGIDLTESMIEKAGEIADMLDYNIDFKVMNAQELNFDDEEFDVVISRNLTWTLPDIEKAYKEWYRVLKKDGVLLNFDADYGKVSLKEEMKSLGEEHAHNMMDSSLVKECDDIKQELEISKKRRPIWDEKYLQEIGFESCKTDCEISGRIYKIKDDFYNPTPMFKVRAVKSR
;
A
#
# COMPACT_ATOMS: atom_id res chain seq x y z
N MET A 1 7.65 22.38 9.14
CA MET A 1 7.60 21.00 8.56
C MET A 1 6.94 21.10 7.20
N ASN A 2 7.58 20.61 6.15
CA ASN A 2 6.93 20.48 4.84
C ASN A 2 5.94 19.30 4.84
N LEU A 3 5.17 19.12 3.76
CA LEU A 3 4.12 18.08 3.71
C LEU A 3 4.70 16.66 3.83
N VAL A 4 5.85 16.37 3.21
CA VAL A 4 6.52 15.05 3.29
C VAL A 4 6.94 14.77 4.73
N GLU A 5 7.58 15.71 5.41
CA GLU A 5 7.99 15.57 6.81
C GLU A 5 6.79 15.38 7.75
N ARG A 6 5.64 16.00 7.45
CA ARG A 6 4.40 15.81 8.21
C ARG A 6 3.84 14.40 8.03
N ILE A 7 3.83 13.90 6.79
CA ILE A 7 3.40 12.54 6.46
C ILE A 7 4.29 11.51 7.17
N GLU A 8 5.61 11.68 7.09
CA GLU A 8 6.57 10.83 7.79
C GLU A 8 6.33 10.84 9.30
N SER A 9 6.20 12.03 9.91
CA SER A 9 5.91 12.17 11.34
C SER A 9 4.58 11.54 11.74
N TYR A 10 3.55 11.66 10.90
CA TYR A 10 2.25 11.03 11.11
C TYR A 10 2.36 9.51 11.16
N TRP A 11 3.02 8.90 10.16
CA TRP A 11 3.18 7.46 10.09
C TRP A 11 4.13 6.91 11.16
N SER A 12 5.18 7.67 11.53
CA SER A 12 6.06 7.31 12.65
C SER A 12 5.29 7.14 13.96
N LYS A 13 4.34 8.04 14.23
CA LYS A 13 3.49 7.96 15.44
C LYS A 13 2.47 6.82 15.38
N ARG A 14 2.24 6.25 14.21
CA ARG A 14 1.31 5.15 13.98
C ARG A 14 1.99 3.78 13.87
N SER A 15 3.32 3.75 13.94
CA SER A 15 4.09 2.52 13.66
C SER A 15 3.76 1.39 14.64
N ASP A 16 3.63 1.68 15.94
CA ASP A 16 3.29 0.66 16.95
C ASP A 16 1.88 0.11 16.75
N ASP A 17 0.87 0.99 16.57
CA ASP A 17 -0.51 0.57 16.30
C ASP A 17 -0.60 -0.31 15.04
N PHE A 18 0.14 0.08 13.99
CA PHE A 18 0.15 -0.67 12.74
C PHE A 18 0.92 -1.99 12.86
N TYR A 19 1.98 -2.05 13.66
CA TYR A 19 2.69 -3.28 13.97
C TYR A 19 1.76 -4.32 14.58
N ASP A 20 1.09 -3.97 15.67
CA ASP A 20 0.16 -4.87 16.36
C ASP A 20 -0.96 -5.32 15.42
N LEU A 21 -1.55 -4.37 14.67
CA LEU A 21 -2.61 -4.67 13.72
C LEU A 21 -2.16 -5.62 12.61
N ARG A 22 -0.93 -5.47 12.07
CA ARG A 22 -0.42 -6.35 11.00
C ARG A 22 -0.08 -7.74 11.51
N ILE A 23 0.44 -7.87 12.73
CA ILE A 23 0.64 -9.18 13.36
C ILE A 23 -0.70 -9.94 13.49
N GLU A 24 -1.73 -9.28 13.98
CA GLU A 24 -3.03 -9.92 14.12
C GLU A 24 -3.68 -10.20 12.75
N GLU A 25 -3.52 -9.31 11.77
CA GLU A 25 -3.99 -9.55 10.40
C GLU A 25 -3.28 -10.77 9.76
N LEU A 26 -1.97 -10.95 9.99
CA LEU A 26 -1.22 -12.13 9.53
C LEU A 26 -1.68 -13.45 10.15
N LYS A 27 -2.24 -13.42 11.37
CA LYS A 27 -2.79 -14.59 12.06
C LYS A 27 -4.25 -14.88 11.67
N SER A 28 -4.94 -13.93 11.04
CA SER A 28 -6.35 -14.03 10.67
C SER A 28 -6.55 -14.66 9.29
N ASP A 29 -7.81 -14.87 8.91
CA ASP A 29 -8.21 -15.29 7.55
C ASP A 29 -7.86 -14.26 6.47
N LYS A 30 -7.62 -13.00 6.84
CA LYS A 30 -7.22 -11.94 5.90
C LYS A 30 -5.91 -12.27 5.20
N ARG A 31 -4.98 -12.95 5.88
CA ARG A 31 -3.74 -13.41 5.24
C ARG A 31 -4.03 -14.26 4.01
N GLN A 32 -4.91 -15.24 4.12
CA GLN A 32 -5.24 -16.13 3.00
C GLN A 32 -6.02 -15.40 1.92
N LEU A 33 -6.99 -14.56 2.30
CA LEU A 33 -7.77 -13.77 1.34
C LEU A 33 -6.88 -12.83 0.52
N TRP A 34 -5.93 -12.13 1.15
CA TRP A 34 -4.97 -11.28 0.46
C TRP A 34 -3.99 -12.09 -0.38
N GLN A 35 -3.52 -13.23 0.11
CA GLN A 35 -2.65 -14.13 -0.65
C GLN A 35 -3.34 -14.59 -1.94
N ASP A 36 -4.59 -15.03 -1.88
CA ASP A 36 -5.36 -15.46 -3.03
C ASP A 36 -5.57 -14.31 -4.03
N GLU A 37 -5.88 -13.11 -3.54
CA GLU A 37 -6.05 -11.91 -4.37
C GLU A 37 -4.74 -11.52 -5.07
N ILE A 38 -3.60 -11.61 -4.37
CA ILE A 38 -2.28 -11.32 -4.93
C ILE A 38 -1.94 -12.36 -6.01
N ILE A 39 -2.00 -13.66 -5.70
CA ILE A 39 -1.67 -14.75 -6.63
C ILE A 39 -2.47 -14.65 -7.93
N ALA A 40 -3.76 -14.34 -7.85
CA ALA A 40 -4.63 -14.20 -9.02
C ALA A 40 -4.20 -13.06 -9.98
N ASN A 41 -3.31 -12.17 -9.54
CA ASN A 41 -2.90 -10.99 -10.30
C ASN A 41 -1.39 -10.95 -10.64
N LEU A 42 -0.59 -11.85 -10.05
CA LEU A 42 0.84 -11.96 -10.36
C LEU A 42 1.05 -12.52 -11.79
N PRO A 43 2.21 -12.24 -12.41
CA PRO A 43 2.65 -12.95 -13.62
C PRO A 43 2.79 -14.46 -13.36
N ASP A 44 2.50 -15.27 -14.37
CA ASP A 44 2.71 -16.73 -14.31
C ASP A 44 4.21 -17.07 -14.41
N LYS A 45 4.92 -16.88 -13.29
CA LYS A 45 6.35 -17.13 -13.14
C LYS A 45 6.63 -17.58 -11.71
N GLN A 46 7.38 -18.68 -11.57
CA GLN A 46 7.60 -19.32 -10.26
C GLN A 46 8.38 -18.44 -9.27
N HIS A 47 9.32 -17.63 -9.74
CA HIS A 47 10.15 -16.79 -8.88
C HIS A 47 10.21 -15.38 -9.44
N LEU A 48 9.65 -14.43 -8.71
CA LEU A 48 9.56 -13.02 -9.09
C LEU A 48 10.45 -12.20 -8.18
N LYS A 49 11.02 -11.11 -8.71
CA LYS A 49 11.60 -10.02 -7.91
C LYS A 49 10.55 -8.94 -7.76
N ILE A 50 10.11 -8.69 -6.54
CA ILE A 50 8.96 -7.84 -6.22
C ILE A 50 9.37 -6.67 -5.33
N LEU A 51 8.94 -5.47 -5.68
CA LEU A 51 9.06 -4.27 -4.87
C LEU A 51 7.71 -3.98 -4.19
N ASP A 52 7.67 -4.05 -2.85
CA ASP A 52 6.53 -3.64 -2.02
C ASP A 52 6.73 -2.19 -1.57
N VAL A 53 5.98 -1.26 -2.18
CA VAL A 53 6.13 0.18 -1.98
C VAL A 53 5.16 0.69 -0.92
N GLY A 54 5.71 1.37 0.11
CA GLY A 54 4.96 1.72 1.30
C GLY A 54 4.57 0.49 2.09
N CYS A 55 5.54 -0.40 2.30
CA CYS A 55 5.31 -1.71 2.90
C CYS A 55 4.80 -1.65 4.35
N GLY A 56 4.95 -0.48 5.02
CA GLY A 56 4.65 -0.35 6.44
C GLY A 56 5.35 -1.45 7.24
N PRO A 57 4.68 -2.13 8.19
CA PRO A 57 5.24 -3.25 8.95
C PRO A 57 5.35 -4.56 8.15
N GLY A 58 5.33 -4.54 6.81
CA GLY A 58 5.71 -5.66 5.96
C GLY A 58 4.63 -6.72 5.71
N PHE A 59 3.34 -6.43 5.86
CA PHE A 59 2.27 -7.42 5.69
C PHE A 59 2.28 -8.09 4.30
N PHE A 60 2.34 -7.30 3.21
CA PHE A 60 2.42 -7.85 1.86
C PHE A 60 3.79 -8.48 1.60
N SER A 61 4.87 -7.86 2.09
CA SER A 61 6.22 -8.39 1.95
C SER A 61 6.34 -9.81 2.51
N VAL A 62 5.76 -10.08 3.69
CA VAL A 62 5.74 -11.41 4.31
C VAL A 62 4.90 -12.41 3.50
N ILE A 63 3.74 -12.03 3.01
CA ILE A 63 2.91 -12.88 2.15
C ILE A 63 3.70 -13.29 0.90
N LEU A 64 4.32 -12.33 0.23
CA LEU A 64 5.08 -12.55 -1.00
C LEU A 64 6.33 -13.42 -0.77
N ALA A 65 7.06 -13.19 0.32
CA ALA A 65 8.19 -14.03 0.71
C ALA A 65 7.74 -15.47 1.05
N SER A 66 6.58 -15.65 1.68
CA SER A 66 6.02 -16.97 1.96
C SER A 66 5.64 -17.77 0.71
N LEU A 67 5.44 -17.09 -0.42
CA LEU A 67 5.22 -17.67 -1.75
C LEU A 67 6.53 -18.01 -2.49
N GLY A 68 7.70 -17.73 -1.89
CA GLY A 68 9.00 -18.03 -2.46
C GLY A 68 9.52 -16.96 -3.44
N HIS A 69 9.01 -15.74 -3.38
CA HIS A 69 9.48 -14.62 -4.19
C HIS A 69 10.64 -13.88 -3.51
N GLU A 70 11.49 -13.23 -4.32
CA GLU A 70 12.49 -12.25 -3.84
C GLU A 70 11.77 -10.92 -3.60
N VAL A 71 11.81 -10.43 -2.35
CA VAL A 71 11.04 -9.25 -1.95
C VAL A 71 11.96 -8.17 -1.43
N VAL A 72 11.76 -6.96 -1.95
CA VAL A 72 12.30 -5.72 -1.39
C VAL A 72 11.12 -4.89 -0.90
N GLY A 73 11.12 -4.53 0.38
CA GLY A 73 10.12 -3.64 0.99
C GLY A 73 10.67 -2.25 1.22
N ILE A 74 9.95 -1.21 0.82
CA ILE A 74 10.35 0.16 1.11
C ILE A 74 9.25 0.93 1.82
N ASP A 75 9.65 1.77 2.77
CA ASP A 75 8.76 2.76 3.42
C ASP A 75 9.54 4.06 3.67
N LEU A 76 8.83 5.18 3.72
CA LEU A 76 9.44 6.47 4.04
C LEU A 76 9.91 6.54 5.49
N THR A 77 9.32 5.76 6.38
CA THR A 77 9.38 5.83 7.82
C THR A 77 10.32 4.78 8.38
N GLU A 78 11.40 5.20 9.04
CA GLU A 78 12.38 4.28 9.64
C GLU A 78 11.73 3.32 10.66
N SER A 79 10.84 3.81 11.52
CA SER A 79 10.13 2.98 12.50
C SER A 79 9.24 1.91 11.86
N MET A 80 8.67 2.15 10.67
CA MET A 80 7.93 1.12 9.93
C MET A 80 8.87 0.03 9.40
N ILE A 81 10.02 0.42 8.88
CA ILE A 81 11.05 -0.52 8.38
C ILE A 81 11.61 -1.38 9.52
N GLU A 82 11.87 -0.80 10.69
CA GLU A 82 12.28 -1.56 11.87
C GLU A 82 11.22 -2.61 12.25
N LYS A 83 9.94 -2.22 12.30
CA LYS A 83 8.82 -3.13 12.58
C LYS A 83 8.64 -4.20 11.50
N ALA A 84 8.87 -3.89 10.25
CA ALA A 84 8.84 -4.87 9.16
C ALA A 84 9.95 -5.92 9.33
N GLY A 85 11.15 -5.50 9.70
CA GLY A 85 12.27 -6.41 10.03
C GLY A 85 11.92 -7.32 11.21
N GLU A 86 11.38 -6.78 12.32
CA GLU A 86 10.95 -7.57 13.47
C GLU A 86 9.94 -8.68 13.10
N ILE A 87 8.94 -8.35 12.25
CA ILE A 87 7.94 -9.34 11.79
C ILE A 87 8.58 -10.39 10.89
N ALA A 88 9.45 -9.99 9.95
CA ALA A 88 10.12 -10.93 9.05
C ALA A 88 11.03 -11.88 9.82
N ASP A 89 11.82 -11.39 10.78
CA ASP A 89 12.68 -12.19 11.65
C ASP A 89 11.87 -13.17 12.50
N MET A 90 10.74 -12.72 13.09
CA MET A 90 9.84 -13.56 13.88
C MET A 90 9.30 -14.75 13.07
N LEU A 91 9.09 -14.55 11.76
CA LEU A 91 8.53 -15.54 10.86
C LEU A 91 9.58 -16.28 10.01
N ASP A 92 10.87 -16.03 10.24
CA ASP A 92 12.02 -16.63 9.54
C ASP A 92 11.99 -16.38 8.02
N TYR A 93 11.65 -15.14 7.61
CA TYR A 93 11.71 -14.69 6.22
C TYR A 93 12.86 -13.72 6.01
N ASN A 94 13.66 -13.96 4.96
CA ASN A 94 14.71 -13.04 4.52
C ASN A 94 14.13 -12.05 3.50
N ILE A 95 13.90 -10.80 3.93
CA ILE A 95 13.34 -9.72 3.12
C ILE A 95 14.26 -8.51 3.23
N ASP A 96 14.57 -7.86 2.11
CA ASP A 96 15.39 -6.64 2.09
C ASP A 96 14.50 -5.41 2.32
N PHE A 97 14.57 -4.81 3.52
CA PHE A 97 13.82 -3.61 3.86
C PHE A 97 14.70 -2.36 3.82
N LYS A 98 14.17 -1.27 3.23
CA LYS A 98 14.89 0.00 3.08
C LYS A 98 14.01 1.19 3.40
N VAL A 99 14.56 2.16 4.12
CA VAL A 99 13.95 3.50 4.22
C VAL A 99 14.13 4.20 2.88
N MET A 100 13.01 4.52 2.20
CA MET A 100 13.05 5.12 0.86
C MET A 100 11.75 5.84 0.54
N ASN A 101 11.87 6.96 -0.18
CA ASN A 101 10.71 7.69 -0.69
C ASN A 101 10.14 7.02 -1.94
N ALA A 102 8.86 6.66 -1.91
CA ALA A 102 8.14 6.04 -3.02
C ALA A 102 8.14 6.86 -4.33
N GLN A 103 8.44 8.15 -4.23
CA GLN A 103 8.50 9.10 -5.34
C GLN A 103 9.91 9.28 -5.93
N GLU A 104 10.94 8.69 -5.31
CA GLU A 104 12.36 8.80 -5.69
C GLU A 104 13.07 7.49 -5.39
N LEU A 105 12.99 6.54 -6.31
CA LEU A 105 13.50 5.19 -6.10
C LEU A 105 14.99 5.09 -6.48
N ASN A 106 15.81 4.63 -5.53
CA ASN A 106 17.22 4.36 -5.76
C ASN A 106 17.43 2.90 -6.21
N PHE A 107 16.80 2.54 -7.32
CA PHE A 107 16.92 1.25 -8.01
C PHE A 107 17.21 1.48 -9.48
N ASP A 108 17.78 0.49 -10.13
CA ASP A 108 18.04 0.52 -11.58
C ASP A 108 16.73 0.45 -12.38
N ASP A 109 16.79 0.91 -13.63
CA ASP A 109 15.70 0.73 -14.58
C ASP A 109 15.48 -0.77 -14.83
N GLU A 110 14.22 -1.18 -14.97
CA GLU A 110 13.87 -2.56 -15.33
C GLU A 110 14.40 -3.62 -14.33
N GLU A 111 14.38 -3.32 -13.04
CA GLU A 111 14.90 -4.20 -11.99
C GLU A 111 13.85 -5.21 -11.47
N PHE A 112 12.57 -4.84 -11.41
CA PHE A 112 11.52 -5.63 -10.75
C PHE A 112 10.53 -6.26 -11.75
N ASP A 113 10.11 -7.50 -11.47
CA ASP A 113 9.03 -8.16 -12.20
C ASP A 113 7.65 -7.60 -11.80
N VAL A 114 7.51 -7.19 -10.54
CA VAL A 114 6.27 -6.64 -9.98
C VAL A 114 6.59 -5.47 -9.05
N VAL A 115 5.79 -4.42 -9.14
CA VAL A 115 5.67 -3.38 -8.12
C VAL A 115 4.29 -3.51 -7.50
N ILE A 116 4.23 -3.65 -6.18
CA ILE A 116 2.97 -3.77 -5.45
C ILE A 116 2.88 -2.67 -4.38
N SER A 117 1.67 -2.22 -4.10
CA SER A 117 1.41 -1.25 -3.04
C SER A 117 0.03 -1.46 -2.44
N ARG A 118 -0.12 -1.17 -1.14
CA ARG A 118 -1.40 -1.21 -0.43
C ARG A 118 -1.58 0.01 0.46
N ASN A 119 -2.67 0.76 0.25
CA ASN A 119 -3.05 1.93 1.06
C ASN A 119 -1.95 3.01 1.13
N LEU A 120 -1.24 3.24 0.03
CA LEU A 120 -0.16 4.22 -0.03
C LEU A 120 -0.49 5.42 -0.90
N THR A 121 -1.02 5.19 -2.10
CA THR A 121 -1.07 6.24 -3.13
C THR A 121 -1.98 7.41 -2.78
N TRP A 122 -2.92 7.21 -1.86
CA TRP A 122 -3.78 8.26 -1.33
C TRP A 122 -3.01 9.32 -0.50
N THR A 123 -1.83 9.00 0.03
CA THR A 123 -1.03 9.85 0.92
C THR A 123 0.22 10.44 0.24
N LEU A 124 0.43 10.18 -1.05
CA LEU A 124 1.60 10.68 -1.77
C LEU A 124 1.41 12.14 -2.22
N PRO A 125 2.33 13.06 -1.88
CA PRO A 125 2.31 14.44 -2.36
C PRO A 125 2.36 14.56 -3.88
N ASP A 126 3.19 13.76 -4.55
CA ASP A 126 3.33 13.70 -6.00
C ASP A 126 3.18 12.25 -6.51
N ILE A 127 1.92 11.81 -6.61
CA ILE A 127 1.60 10.47 -7.12
C ILE A 127 2.01 10.29 -8.59
N GLU A 128 2.04 11.36 -9.39
CA GLU A 128 2.46 11.30 -10.78
C GLU A 128 3.94 10.96 -10.90
N LYS A 129 4.77 11.54 -10.02
CA LYS A 129 6.19 11.21 -9.92
C LYS A 129 6.38 9.76 -9.45
N ALA A 130 5.62 9.33 -8.44
CA ALA A 130 5.68 7.95 -7.94
C ALA A 130 5.35 6.93 -9.05
N TYR A 131 4.27 7.12 -9.79
CA TYR A 131 3.90 6.22 -10.88
C TYR A 131 4.94 6.16 -12.00
N LYS A 132 5.62 7.27 -12.32
CA LYS A 132 6.73 7.29 -13.29
C LYS A 132 7.94 6.49 -12.79
N GLU A 133 8.29 6.63 -11.50
CA GLU A 133 9.37 5.86 -10.89
C GLU A 133 9.03 4.35 -10.86
N TRP A 134 7.79 4.00 -10.49
CA TRP A 134 7.34 2.61 -10.50
C TRP A 134 7.35 2.01 -11.91
N TYR A 135 6.95 2.80 -12.93
CA TYR A 135 7.09 2.40 -14.33
C TYR A 135 8.54 2.19 -14.72
N ARG A 136 9.45 3.10 -14.32
CA ARG A 136 10.88 3.03 -14.65
C ARG A 136 11.52 1.74 -14.13
N VAL A 137 11.31 1.41 -12.87
CA VAL A 137 11.93 0.24 -12.22
C VAL A 137 11.30 -1.09 -12.59
N LEU A 138 10.10 -1.11 -13.17
CA LEU A 138 9.48 -2.32 -13.71
C LEU A 138 10.19 -2.79 -14.96
N LYS A 139 10.44 -4.10 -15.06
CA LYS A 139 10.87 -4.78 -16.28
C LYS A 139 9.83 -4.66 -17.38
N LYS A 140 10.22 -4.91 -18.62
CA LYS A 140 9.27 -5.13 -19.73
C LYS A 140 8.35 -6.30 -19.39
N ASP A 141 7.08 -6.18 -19.71
CA ASP A 141 6.00 -7.08 -19.30
C ASP A 141 5.80 -7.16 -17.75
N GLY A 142 6.49 -6.32 -16.98
CA GLY A 142 6.34 -6.21 -15.54
C GLY A 142 4.96 -5.64 -15.14
N VAL A 143 4.53 -5.99 -13.95
CA VAL A 143 3.17 -5.72 -13.47
C VAL A 143 3.19 -4.75 -12.30
N LEU A 144 2.37 -3.70 -12.38
CA LEU A 144 1.97 -2.86 -11.25
C LEU A 144 0.68 -3.39 -10.64
N LEU A 145 0.66 -3.60 -9.33
CA LEU A 145 -0.52 -3.90 -8.52
C LEU A 145 -0.68 -2.83 -7.43
N ASN A 146 -1.64 -1.94 -7.59
CA ASN A 146 -1.96 -0.94 -6.58
C ASN A 146 -3.32 -1.22 -5.96
N PHE A 147 -3.35 -1.51 -4.67
CA PHE A 147 -4.56 -1.68 -3.85
C PHE A 147 -4.74 -0.44 -2.99
N ASP A 148 -5.76 0.35 -3.25
CA ASP A 148 -6.00 1.61 -2.53
C ASP A 148 -7.49 1.93 -2.42
N ALA A 149 -7.83 3.06 -1.82
CA ALA A 149 -9.19 3.56 -1.74
C ALA A 149 -9.22 5.09 -1.98
N ASP A 150 -10.43 5.62 -2.23
CA ASP A 150 -10.61 7.05 -2.47
C ASP A 150 -10.79 7.80 -1.13
N TYR A 151 -9.74 7.72 -0.28
CA TYR A 151 -9.76 8.27 1.09
C TYR A 151 -9.89 9.81 1.15
N GLY A 152 -9.70 10.50 0.05
CA GLY A 152 -9.85 11.95 -0.01
C GLY A 152 -11.29 12.45 0.09
N LYS A 153 -12.29 11.57 -0.10
CA LYS A 153 -13.71 11.97 -0.16
C LYS A 153 -14.38 12.10 1.19
N VAL A 154 -13.92 11.36 2.17
CA VAL A 154 -14.51 11.32 3.51
C VAL A 154 -13.42 11.61 4.53
N SER A 155 -13.71 12.42 5.53
CA SER A 155 -12.75 12.65 6.61
C SER A 155 -12.59 11.38 7.46
N LEU A 156 -11.40 11.16 8.02
CA LEU A 156 -11.16 10.04 8.93
C LEU A 156 -12.12 10.06 10.10
N LYS A 157 -12.41 11.25 10.61
CA LYS A 157 -13.41 11.45 11.68
C LYS A 157 -14.82 10.95 11.31
N GLU A 158 -15.20 11.08 10.04
CA GLU A 158 -16.50 10.59 9.56
C GLU A 158 -16.48 9.07 9.35
N GLU A 159 -15.39 8.53 8.82
CA GLU A 159 -15.18 7.09 8.66
C GLU A 159 -15.26 6.35 10.00
N MET A 160 -14.62 6.90 11.04
CA MET A 160 -14.61 6.35 12.40
C MET A 160 -16.03 6.14 12.97
N LYS A 161 -17.02 6.99 12.63
CA LYS A 161 -18.41 6.83 13.07
C LYS A 161 -19.08 5.54 12.59
N SER A 162 -18.57 4.95 11.51
CA SER A 162 -19.09 3.70 10.94
C SER A 162 -18.42 2.44 11.49
N LEU A 163 -17.38 2.61 12.31
CA LEU A 163 -16.57 1.55 12.90
C LEU A 163 -17.08 1.19 14.31
N GLY A 164 -16.81 -0.04 14.76
CA GLY A 164 -17.07 -0.45 16.14
C GLY A 164 -16.24 0.34 17.15
N GLU A 165 -16.75 0.45 18.40
CA GLU A 165 -16.06 1.22 19.45
C GLU A 165 -14.63 0.72 19.72
N GLU A 166 -14.38 -0.58 19.59
CA GLU A 166 -13.08 -1.23 19.82
C GLU A 166 -12.15 -1.18 18.60
N HIS A 167 -12.60 -0.66 17.47
CA HIS A 167 -11.78 -0.58 16.26
C HIS A 167 -10.54 0.29 16.48
N ALA A 168 -9.37 -0.13 15.96
CA ALA A 168 -8.08 0.54 16.16
C ALA A 168 -8.10 2.04 15.82
N HIS A 169 -8.87 2.46 14.80
CA HIS A 169 -9.05 3.88 14.49
C HIS A 169 -9.78 4.67 15.58
N ASN A 170 -10.71 4.06 16.32
CA ASN A 170 -11.43 4.73 17.41
C ASN A 170 -10.58 4.88 18.67
N MET A 171 -9.44 4.18 18.76
CA MET A 171 -8.44 4.34 19.82
C MET A 171 -7.42 5.44 19.54
N MET A 172 -7.44 6.04 18.33
CA MET A 172 -6.50 7.08 17.94
C MET A 172 -6.66 8.37 18.75
N ASP A 173 -5.52 9.02 19.04
CA ASP A 173 -5.51 10.38 19.57
C ASP A 173 -6.18 11.37 18.59
N SER A 174 -7.00 12.26 19.14
CA SER A 174 -7.77 13.22 18.34
C SER A 174 -6.87 14.17 17.51
N SER A 175 -5.64 14.42 17.94
CA SER A 175 -4.67 15.22 17.19
C SER A 175 -4.17 14.48 15.95
N LEU A 176 -4.00 13.16 16.01
CA LEU A 176 -3.64 12.33 14.86
C LEU A 176 -4.80 12.23 13.86
N VAL A 177 -6.04 12.11 14.34
CA VAL A 177 -7.22 12.13 13.47
C VAL A 177 -7.29 13.44 12.71
N LYS A 178 -7.09 14.57 13.40
CA LYS A 178 -7.07 15.89 12.78
C LYS A 178 -5.93 16.02 11.78
N GLU A 179 -4.72 15.59 12.12
CA GLU A 179 -3.54 15.67 11.24
C GLU A 179 -3.76 14.84 9.96
N CYS A 180 -4.37 13.66 10.05
CA CYS A 180 -4.74 12.86 8.88
C CYS A 180 -5.68 13.62 7.95
N ASP A 181 -6.73 14.25 8.51
CA ASP A 181 -7.69 15.01 7.73
C ASP A 181 -7.05 16.28 7.12
N ASP A 182 -6.17 16.96 7.85
CA ASP A 182 -5.41 18.12 7.35
C ASP A 182 -4.49 17.69 6.18
N ILE A 183 -3.78 16.57 6.30
CA ILE A 183 -2.95 16.00 5.21
C ILE A 183 -3.81 15.68 3.98
N LYS A 184 -4.94 14.98 4.15
CA LYS A 184 -5.88 14.65 3.06
C LYS A 184 -6.30 15.90 2.28
N GLN A 185 -6.57 17.01 2.96
CA GLN A 185 -7.02 18.26 2.33
C GLN A 185 -5.94 18.95 1.49
N GLU A 186 -4.66 18.81 1.87
CA GLU A 186 -3.53 19.41 1.15
C GLU A 186 -3.14 18.61 -0.08
N LEU A 187 -3.44 17.31 -0.13
CA LEU A 187 -3.03 16.41 -1.21
C LEU A 187 -3.87 16.60 -2.47
N GLU A 188 -3.20 16.79 -3.61
CA GLU A 188 -3.87 16.90 -4.92
C GLU A 188 -4.60 15.62 -5.33
N ILE A 189 -4.11 14.45 -4.89
CA ILE A 189 -4.77 13.17 -5.17
C ILE A 189 -6.16 13.08 -4.55
N SER A 190 -6.40 13.72 -3.42
CA SER A 190 -7.71 13.78 -2.75
C SER A 190 -8.78 14.49 -3.58
N LYS A 191 -8.37 15.32 -4.55
CA LYS A 191 -9.26 16.03 -5.49
C LYS A 191 -9.56 15.23 -6.74
N LYS A 192 -8.86 14.12 -6.97
CA LYS A 192 -9.03 13.27 -8.14
C LYS A 192 -10.16 12.26 -7.93
N ARG A 193 -10.81 11.83 -9.01
CA ARG A 193 -11.79 10.75 -8.97
C ARG A 193 -11.11 9.41 -9.17
N ARG A 194 -10.84 8.71 -8.09
CA ARG A 194 -10.18 7.41 -8.11
C ARG A 194 -11.18 6.26 -8.21
N PRO A 195 -10.84 5.14 -8.83
CA PRO A 195 -9.59 4.82 -9.53
C PRO A 195 -9.54 5.29 -11.01
N ILE A 196 -10.54 5.98 -11.50
CA ILE A 196 -10.64 6.39 -12.93
C ILE A 196 -9.44 7.25 -13.34
N TRP A 197 -9.02 8.16 -12.46
CA TRP A 197 -7.86 9.00 -12.71
C TRP A 197 -6.57 8.16 -12.77
N ASP A 198 -6.42 7.19 -11.85
CA ASP A 198 -5.25 6.31 -11.81
C ASP A 198 -5.09 5.54 -13.11
N GLU A 199 -6.16 4.88 -13.56
CA GLU A 199 -6.15 4.10 -14.80
C GLU A 199 -5.75 4.96 -16.01
N LYS A 200 -6.35 6.15 -16.13
CA LYS A 200 -6.05 7.07 -17.22
C LYS A 200 -4.59 7.53 -17.18
N TYR A 201 -4.10 7.96 -16.03
CA TYR A 201 -2.73 8.45 -15.89
C TYR A 201 -1.69 7.35 -16.16
N LEU A 202 -1.91 6.14 -15.67
CA LEU A 202 -1.04 5.00 -15.93
C LEU A 202 -0.98 4.68 -17.44
N GLN A 203 -2.08 4.76 -18.16
CA GLN A 203 -2.09 4.63 -19.63
C GLN A 203 -1.29 5.75 -20.31
N GLU A 204 -1.43 7.01 -19.85
CA GLU A 204 -0.71 8.16 -20.40
C GLU A 204 0.83 8.03 -20.25
N ILE A 205 1.31 7.41 -19.17
CA ILE A 205 2.75 7.20 -18.96
C ILE A 205 3.30 5.91 -19.62
N GLY A 206 2.46 5.13 -20.29
CA GLY A 206 2.89 4.01 -21.13
C GLY A 206 2.54 2.61 -20.62
N PHE A 207 1.77 2.48 -19.54
CA PHE A 207 1.23 1.17 -19.17
C PHE A 207 0.18 0.72 -20.17
N GLU A 208 0.30 -0.55 -20.59
CA GLU A 208 -0.72 -1.24 -21.37
C GLU A 208 -1.65 -2.04 -20.42
N SER A 209 -2.79 -2.46 -20.92
CA SER A 209 -3.71 -3.35 -20.18
C SER A 209 -4.02 -2.90 -18.75
N CYS A 210 -4.22 -1.60 -18.53
CA CYS A 210 -4.69 -1.10 -17.24
C CYS A 210 -6.11 -1.59 -16.96
N LYS A 211 -6.31 -2.26 -15.84
CA LYS A 211 -7.62 -2.78 -15.40
C LYS A 211 -7.86 -2.39 -13.96
N THR A 212 -9.02 -1.82 -13.72
CA THR A 212 -9.51 -1.50 -12.38
C THR A 212 -10.52 -2.53 -11.89
N ASP A 213 -10.51 -2.80 -10.60
CA ASP A 213 -11.46 -3.68 -9.92
C ASP A 213 -11.87 -3.03 -8.60
N CYS A 214 -13.14 -2.71 -8.46
CA CYS A 214 -13.71 -2.03 -7.28
C CYS A 214 -14.37 -3.01 -6.28
N GLU A 215 -14.27 -4.32 -6.51
CA GLU A 215 -14.90 -5.35 -5.68
C GLU A 215 -13.96 -5.93 -4.60
N ILE A 216 -12.80 -5.31 -4.38
CA ILE A 216 -11.80 -5.79 -3.40
C ILE A 216 -12.38 -5.88 -2.00
N SER A 217 -13.09 -4.83 -1.55
CA SER A 217 -13.69 -4.82 -0.20
C SER A 217 -14.70 -5.95 -0.02
N GLY A 218 -15.48 -6.29 -1.05
CA GLY A 218 -16.43 -7.39 -1.02
C GLY A 218 -15.79 -8.78 -0.92
N ARG A 219 -14.52 -8.91 -1.31
CA ARG A 219 -13.77 -10.17 -1.19
C ARG A 219 -12.99 -10.25 0.12
N ILE A 220 -12.36 -9.16 0.54
CA ILE A 220 -11.46 -9.13 1.71
C ILE A 220 -12.21 -8.79 3.00
N TYR A 221 -13.09 -7.79 2.99
CA TYR A 221 -13.74 -7.21 4.18
C TYR A 221 -15.22 -7.55 4.26
N LYS A 222 -15.57 -8.83 4.05
CA LYS A 222 -16.96 -9.32 4.15
C LYS A 222 -17.58 -9.15 5.54
N ILE A 223 -16.74 -9.20 6.57
CA ILE A 223 -17.12 -9.09 7.98
C ILE A 223 -16.56 -7.78 8.50
N LYS A 224 -17.33 -7.09 9.34
CA LYS A 224 -16.87 -5.91 10.07
C LYS A 224 -16.12 -6.35 11.32
N ASP A 225 -14.87 -6.73 11.12
CA ASP A 225 -13.90 -7.04 12.17
C ASP A 225 -12.92 -5.86 12.38
N ASP A 226 -11.89 -6.06 13.19
CA ASP A 226 -10.88 -5.04 13.51
C ASP A 226 -10.06 -4.59 12.30
N PHE A 227 -10.09 -5.37 11.20
CA PHE A 227 -9.40 -5.06 9.94
C PHE A 227 -10.30 -4.39 8.91
N TYR A 228 -11.59 -4.22 9.23
CA TYR A 228 -12.58 -3.68 8.31
C TYR A 228 -12.20 -2.27 7.84
N ASN A 229 -12.18 -2.08 6.53
CA ASN A 229 -11.99 -0.76 5.93
C ASN A 229 -13.35 -0.22 5.45
N PRO A 230 -13.84 0.88 6.04
CA PRO A 230 -15.15 1.45 5.67
C PRO A 230 -15.14 2.10 4.28
N THR A 231 -13.98 2.58 3.82
CA THR A 231 -13.82 3.15 2.48
C THR A 231 -13.60 2.03 1.47
N PRO A 232 -14.48 1.88 0.46
CA PRO A 232 -14.36 0.81 -0.53
C PRO A 232 -13.01 0.85 -1.25
N MET A 233 -12.29 -0.27 -1.20
CA MET A 233 -11.01 -0.43 -1.88
C MET A 233 -11.20 -0.80 -3.35
N PHE A 234 -10.27 -0.32 -4.14
CA PHE A 234 -10.08 -0.73 -5.52
C PHE A 234 -8.68 -1.32 -5.72
N LYS A 235 -8.53 -2.07 -6.80
CA LYS A 235 -7.24 -2.49 -7.34
C LYS A 235 -7.06 -1.91 -8.73
N VAL A 236 -5.85 -1.45 -9.02
CA VAL A 236 -5.40 -1.18 -10.38
C VAL A 236 -4.30 -2.18 -10.71
N ARG A 237 -4.50 -2.96 -11.76
CA ARG A 237 -3.49 -3.81 -12.36
C ARG A 237 -3.09 -3.24 -13.71
N ALA A 238 -1.81 -2.91 -13.88
CA ALA A 238 -1.28 -2.39 -15.12
C ALA A 238 -0.02 -3.15 -15.54
N VAL A 239 0.22 -3.28 -16.84
CA VAL A 239 1.36 -4.01 -17.40
C VAL A 239 2.22 -3.02 -18.17
N LYS A 240 3.55 -2.99 -17.88
CA LYS A 240 4.50 -2.19 -18.65
C LYS A 240 4.64 -2.79 -20.06
N SER A 241 4.56 -1.96 -21.09
CA SER A 241 4.75 -2.40 -22.48
C SER A 241 6.14 -2.97 -22.73
N ARG A 242 6.24 -3.79 -23.77
CA ARG A 242 7.51 -4.42 -24.24
C ARG A 242 8.52 -3.41 -24.76
#